data_58a0013cd941b161717026b167ed4291
#
_entry.id   58a0013cd941b161717026b167ed4291
#
_cell.length_a   1.000
_cell.length_b   1.000
_cell.length_c   1.000
_cell.angle_alpha   90.00
_cell.angle_beta   90.00
_cell.angle_gamma   90.00
#
_symmetry.space_group_name_H-M   'P 1'
#
loop_
_entity.id
_entity.type
_entity.pdbx_description
1 polymer ?
#
loop_
_entity_poly.entity_id
_entity_poly.type
_entity_poly.pdbx_seq_one_letter_code
_entity_poly.pdbx_strand_id
1 'polypeptide(L)'
;GLFWLLGLVSFAILLLFIQPLGAQAATNYHAKDYTTAASVINGPDFKHADTIQIQYQMSFGDTAFKAGDTVTIDMPANLEPRTVGATFDVTDTETGTVIGTGVVGGNGQVVLTMNSAIEGKTNVKIDVNLGMKYRYDDLGEQDVVFDTQDGQDTSVINMVANEANMSKKGTIDKENGTIKWTLLVDRREITMKNLSIADTIGDHQQMIKGIEVYNGEWSSANTYKRRDKLSDDAYQVNYSDNGFDLKFNDTVSNLVVIDYYTKITD
;
A
#
# COMPACT_ATOMS: atom_id res chain seq x y z
N GLY A 1 19.01 67.38 62.19
CA GLY A 1 18.88 66.99 60.79
C GLY A 1 19.46 65.59 60.61
N LEU A 2 18.58 64.66 60.37
CA LEU A 2 18.90 63.26 60.23
C LEU A 2 19.10 63.02 58.71
N PHE A 3 20.33 62.67 58.36
CA PHE A 3 20.62 62.18 56.95
C PHE A 3 20.56 60.63 56.88
N TRP A 4 19.59 60.17 56.14
CA TRP A 4 19.55 58.76 55.77
C TRP A 4 20.43 58.51 54.53
N LEU A 5 21.42 57.65 54.65
CA LEU A 5 22.21 57.18 53.55
C LEU A 5 21.50 55.90 53.04
N LEU A 6 20.87 56.02 51.89
CA LEU A 6 20.34 54.87 51.16
C LEU A 6 21.48 54.21 50.35
N GLY A 7 21.95 53.08 50.84
CA GLY A 7 22.85 52.21 50.05
C GLY A 7 22.08 51.51 48.94
N LEU A 8 22.36 51.85 47.72
CA LEU A 8 21.93 51.16 46.53
C LEU A 8 22.77 49.88 46.38
N VAL A 9 22.17 48.76 46.74
CA VAL A 9 22.73 47.45 46.37
C VAL A 9 22.32 47.16 44.95
N SER A 10 23.24 47.33 44.00
CA SER A 10 23.08 46.91 42.62
C SER A 10 23.11 45.41 42.55
N PHE A 11 21.96 44.79 42.44
CA PHE A 11 21.84 43.37 42.14
C PHE A 11 22.06 43.21 40.63
N ALA A 12 23.30 42.88 40.24
CA ALA A 12 23.57 42.49 38.86
C ALA A 12 22.94 41.10 38.61
N ILE A 13 21.76 41.09 38.05
CA ILE A 13 21.16 39.88 37.53
C ILE A 13 21.95 39.47 36.31
N LEU A 14 22.84 38.50 36.45
CA LEU A 14 23.52 37.81 35.36
C LEU A 14 22.46 36.97 34.64
N LEU A 15 21.80 37.53 33.66
CA LEU A 15 20.99 36.79 32.70
C LEU A 15 21.91 35.91 31.89
N LEU A 16 22.14 34.70 32.38
CA LEU A 16 22.62 33.59 31.56
C LEU A 16 21.61 33.39 30.43
N PHE A 17 21.88 33.99 29.28
CA PHE A 17 21.24 33.56 28.04
C PHE A 17 21.68 32.14 27.79
N ILE A 18 20.91 31.18 28.29
CA ILE A 18 20.93 29.83 27.78
C ILE A 18 20.36 29.98 26.36
N GLN A 19 21.25 30.18 25.42
CA GLN A 19 20.88 30.00 24.02
C GLN A 19 20.41 28.55 23.93
N PRO A 20 19.18 28.27 23.49
CA PRO A 20 18.84 26.90 23.17
C PRO A 20 19.88 26.52 22.13
N LEU A 21 20.66 25.45 22.42
CA LEU A 21 21.43 24.75 21.40
C LEU A 21 20.43 24.50 20.29
N GLY A 22 20.56 25.28 19.21
CA GLY A 22 19.61 25.20 18.12
C GLY A 22 19.50 23.77 17.66
N ALA A 23 18.37 23.15 17.90
CA ALA A 23 18.06 21.91 17.24
C ALA A 23 18.20 22.21 15.74
N GLN A 24 19.27 21.71 15.13
CA GLN A 24 19.52 21.89 13.73
C GLN A 24 18.31 21.28 13.02
N ALA A 25 17.63 22.07 12.20
CA ALA A 25 16.46 21.59 11.45
C ALA A 25 16.86 20.34 10.66
N ALA A 26 15.99 19.31 10.70
CA ALA A 26 16.19 18.10 9.94
C ALA A 26 16.30 18.42 8.44
N THR A 27 17.24 17.78 7.76
CA THR A 27 17.46 17.92 6.32
C THR A 27 16.65 16.86 5.59
N ASN A 28 15.96 17.27 4.53
CA ASN A 28 15.32 16.32 3.63
C ASN A 28 16.18 16.10 2.39
N TYR A 29 16.55 14.84 2.17
CA TYR A 29 17.33 14.38 1.02
C TYR A 29 16.40 13.70 0.00
N HIS A 30 16.81 13.71 -1.26
CA HIS A 30 16.10 13.01 -2.33
C HIS A 30 16.79 11.67 -2.64
N ALA A 31 16.01 10.58 -2.60
CA ALA A 31 16.53 9.24 -2.80
C ALA A 31 17.24 9.06 -4.15
N LYS A 32 16.80 9.75 -5.20
CA LYS A 32 17.43 9.69 -6.53
C LYS A 32 18.91 10.02 -6.52
N ASP A 33 19.36 10.90 -5.61
CA ASP A 33 20.75 11.32 -5.51
C ASP A 33 21.65 10.22 -4.93
N TYR A 34 21.07 9.19 -4.33
CA TYR A 34 21.77 8.08 -3.68
C TYR A 34 21.46 6.72 -4.29
N THR A 35 20.44 6.62 -5.14
CA THR A 35 20.04 5.36 -5.76
C THR A 35 21.04 4.93 -6.82
N THR A 36 21.70 3.81 -6.57
CA THR A 36 22.68 3.23 -7.50
C THR A 36 22.03 2.29 -8.51
N ALA A 37 20.96 1.63 -8.12
CA ALA A 37 20.16 0.76 -8.98
C ALA A 37 18.73 0.65 -8.44
N ALA A 38 17.77 0.51 -9.33
CA ALA A 38 16.40 0.21 -8.98
C ALA A 38 15.73 -0.63 -10.07
N SER A 39 14.89 -1.56 -9.69
CA SER A 39 14.23 -2.46 -10.64
C SER A 39 12.99 -3.12 -10.07
N VAL A 40 12.18 -3.66 -10.98
CA VAL A 40 11.19 -4.68 -10.66
C VAL A 40 11.91 -6.02 -10.52
N ILE A 41 11.69 -6.73 -9.42
CA ILE A 41 12.43 -7.94 -9.07
C ILE A 41 11.64 -9.23 -9.21
N ASN A 42 10.41 -9.17 -9.70
CA ASN A 42 9.57 -10.31 -10.05
C ASN A 42 8.90 -10.11 -11.42
N GLY A 43 8.09 -11.04 -11.86
CA GLY A 43 7.43 -10.98 -13.17
C GLY A 43 8.21 -11.70 -14.27
N PRO A 44 8.15 -11.24 -15.54
CA PRO A 44 7.61 -9.95 -16.04
C PRO A 44 6.09 -9.87 -16.22
N ASP A 45 5.38 -11.00 -16.25
CA ASP A 45 3.93 -11.03 -16.49
C ASP A 45 3.14 -10.80 -15.18
N PHE A 46 2.21 -9.88 -15.24
CA PHE A 46 1.32 -9.54 -14.12
C PHE A 46 -0.12 -9.41 -14.58
N LYS A 47 -1.04 -9.95 -13.80
CA LYS A 47 -2.46 -9.64 -13.92
C LYS A 47 -2.78 -8.40 -13.11
N HIS A 48 -3.92 -7.80 -13.38
CA HIS A 48 -4.43 -6.70 -12.57
C HIS A 48 -4.48 -7.08 -11.08
N ALA A 49 -4.04 -6.18 -10.21
CA ALA A 49 -3.90 -6.35 -8.78
C ALA A 49 -2.83 -7.34 -8.30
N ASP A 50 -2.06 -7.96 -9.19
CA ASP A 50 -0.89 -8.74 -8.78
C ASP A 50 0.15 -7.85 -8.09
N THR A 51 0.90 -8.45 -7.16
CA THR A 51 1.99 -7.75 -6.48
C THR A 51 3.20 -7.65 -7.39
N ILE A 52 3.61 -6.42 -7.65
CA ILE A 52 4.84 -6.07 -8.35
C ILE A 52 5.85 -5.68 -7.29
N GLN A 53 6.89 -6.49 -7.12
CA GLN A 53 7.95 -6.21 -6.17
C GLN A 53 9.00 -5.30 -6.80
N ILE A 54 9.28 -4.18 -6.17
CA ILE A 54 10.33 -3.26 -6.59
C ILE A 54 11.42 -3.16 -5.52
N GLN A 55 12.63 -2.89 -5.96
CA GLN A 55 13.79 -2.71 -5.10
C GLN A 55 14.57 -1.47 -5.49
N TYR A 56 14.92 -0.67 -4.50
CA TYR A 56 15.90 0.40 -4.60
C TYR A 56 17.15 0.00 -3.84
N GLN A 57 18.31 0.15 -4.47
CA GLN A 57 19.61 0.04 -3.84
C GLN A 57 20.22 1.42 -3.73
N MET A 58 20.58 1.82 -2.52
CA MET A 58 21.14 3.14 -2.23
C MET A 58 22.50 3.04 -1.56
N SER A 59 23.38 3.99 -1.90
CA SER A 59 24.65 4.18 -1.24
C SER A 59 24.79 5.66 -0.84
N PHE A 60 24.99 5.90 0.45
CA PHE A 60 25.00 7.25 1.01
C PHE A 60 26.37 7.93 0.99
N GLY A 61 27.43 7.20 0.63
CA GLY A 61 28.77 7.74 0.52
C GLY A 61 29.23 8.38 1.84
N ASP A 62 29.76 9.58 1.76
CA ASP A 62 30.26 10.36 2.88
C ASP A 62 29.24 11.38 3.44
N THR A 63 27.98 11.30 3.03
CA THR A 63 26.92 12.15 3.55
C THR A 63 26.75 11.94 5.05
N ALA A 64 26.87 13.02 5.82
CA ALA A 64 26.73 13.01 7.27
C ALA A 64 25.27 13.21 7.68
N PHE A 65 24.52 12.11 7.77
CA PHE A 65 23.14 12.13 8.27
C PHE A 65 23.09 12.34 9.77
N LYS A 66 22.00 12.95 10.22
CA LYS A 66 21.65 13.12 11.63
C LYS A 66 20.30 12.49 11.92
N ALA A 67 20.05 12.19 13.18
CA ALA A 67 18.74 11.76 13.63
C ALA A 67 17.66 12.78 13.22
N GLY A 68 16.56 12.29 12.65
CA GLY A 68 15.48 13.12 12.13
C GLY A 68 15.62 13.55 10.68
N ASP A 69 16.78 13.40 10.06
CA ASP A 69 16.95 13.61 8.62
C ASP A 69 16.08 12.60 7.85
N THR A 70 15.56 13.04 6.72
CA THR A 70 14.70 12.22 5.88
C THR A 70 15.26 12.01 4.49
N VAL A 71 14.96 10.87 3.90
CA VAL A 71 15.20 10.56 2.50
C VAL A 71 13.87 10.23 1.85
N THR A 72 13.47 11.00 0.86
CA THR A 72 12.20 10.81 0.15
C THR A 72 12.42 10.07 -1.15
N ILE A 73 11.71 8.97 -1.33
CA ILE A 73 11.67 8.17 -2.55
C ILE A 73 10.41 8.56 -3.33
N ASP A 74 10.58 8.99 -4.57
CA ASP A 74 9.47 9.11 -5.52
C ASP A 74 9.28 7.75 -6.21
N MET A 75 8.15 7.09 -5.94
CA MET A 75 7.84 5.80 -6.55
C MET A 75 7.49 5.96 -8.04
N PRO A 76 7.66 4.90 -8.86
CA PRO A 76 7.30 4.94 -10.28
C PRO A 76 5.85 5.41 -10.49
N ALA A 77 5.65 6.29 -11.46
CA ALA A 77 4.37 6.99 -11.66
C ALA A 77 3.20 6.06 -12.01
N ASN A 78 3.47 4.93 -12.67
CA ASN A 78 2.46 3.95 -13.08
C ASN A 78 2.24 2.81 -12.08
N LEU A 79 2.89 2.87 -10.93
CA LEU A 79 2.67 1.94 -9.81
C LEU A 79 2.02 2.67 -8.63
N GLU A 80 1.30 1.94 -7.84
CA GLU A 80 0.77 2.41 -6.57
C GLU A 80 1.07 1.39 -5.46
N PRO A 81 1.25 1.83 -4.21
CA PRO A 81 1.57 0.92 -3.12
C PRO A 81 0.37 0.01 -2.80
N ARG A 82 0.65 -1.24 -2.46
CA ARG A 82 -0.40 -2.16 -2.00
C ARG A 82 -0.98 -1.74 -0.66
N THR A 83 -0.15 -1.18 0.22
CA THR A 83 -0.57 -0.78 1.56
C THR A 83 -0.03 0.60 1.88
N VAL A 84 -0.90 1.60 1.83
CA VAL A 84 -0.60 2.96 2.30
C VAL A 84 -0.49 2.97 3.83
N GLY A 85 0.49 3.69 4.35
CA GLY A 85 0.77 3.75 5.79
C GLY A 85 1.59 2.58 6.33
N ALA A 86 2.00 1.63 5.49
CA ALA A 86 2.93 0.58 5.89
C ALA A 86 4.25 1.16 6.37
N THR A 87 4.82 0.58 7.42
CA THR A 87 6.10 0.96 7.99
C THR A 87 7.09 -0.19 7.90
N PHE A 88 8.37 0.13 7.80
CA PHE A 88 9.44 -0.85 7.76
C PHE A 88 10.73 -0.27 8.34
N ASP A 89 11.61 -1.16 8.83
CA ASP A 89 12.94 -0.78 9.28
C ASP A 89 13.85 -0.50 8.09
N VAL A 90 14.65 0.57 8.21
CA VAL A 90 15.75 0.87 7.29
C VAL A 90 17.03 0.34 7.91
N THR A 91 17.66 -0.62 7.22
CA THR A 91 18.81 -1.35 7.75
C THR A 91 20.05 -1.10 6.89
N ASP A 92 21.16 -0.78 7.53
CA ASP A 92 22.47 -0.78 6.89
C ASP A 92 22.84 -2.21 6.48
N THR A 93 22.96 -2.49 5.20
CA THR A 93 23.22 -3.83 4.68
C THR A 93 24.61 -4.36 5.05
N GLU A 94 25.57 -3.48 5.33
CA GLU A 94 26.94 -3.86 5.69
C GLU A 94 27.06 -4.31 7.15
N THR A 95 26.27 -3.72 8.04
CA THR A 95 26.39 -3.98 9.51
C THR A 95 25.15 -4.65 10.11
N GLY A 96 24.02 -4.67 9.41
CA GLY A 96 22.73 -5.13 9.95
C GLY A 96 22.09 -4.19 10.95
N THR A 97 22.64 -2.98 11.14
CA THR A 97 22.11 -2.00 12.09
C THR A 97 20.88 -1.31 11.51
N VAL A 98 19.81 -1.20 12.30
CA VAL A 98 18.62 -0.40 11.96
C VAL A 98 18.96 1.08 12.16
N ILE A 99 18.95 1.84 11.08
CA ILE A 99 19.35 3.25 11.03
C ILE A 99 18.18 4.21 10.78
N GLY A 100 16.97 3.70 10.63
CA GLY A 100 15.79 4.51 10.40
C GLY A 100 14.53 3.68 10.23
N THR A 101 13.44 4.39 9.91
CA THR A 101 12.12 3.82 9.63
C THR A 101 11.56 4.41 8.35
N GLY A 102 11.01 3.57 7.49
CA GLY A 102 10.31 3.99 6.29
C GLY A 102 8.79 3.99 6.48
N VAL A 103 8.12 4.94 5.85
CA VAL A 103 6.66 5.03 5.81
C VAL A 103 6.19 5.21 4.38
N VAL A 104 5.28 4.36 3.94
CA VAL A 104 4.69 4.40 2.60
C VAL A 104 3.53 5.39 2.59
N GLY A 105 3.65 6.46 1.80
CA GLY A 105 2.63 7.49 1.65
C GLY A 105 1.64 7.18 0.53
N GLY A 106 0.44 7.78 0.62
CA GLY A 106 -0.58 7.72 -0.43
C GLY A 106 -0.35 8.70 -1.58
N ASN A 107 0.68 9.54 -1.49
CA ASN A 107 1.02 10.59 -2.43
C ASN A 107 2.09 10.19 -3.47
N GLY A 108 2.38 8.91 -3.62
CA GLY A 108 3.42 8.39 -4.49
C GLY A 108 4.83 8.44 -3.90
N GLN A 109 4.97 8.73 -2.62
CA GLN A 109 6.24 8.86 -1.94
C GLN A 109 6.40 7.90 -0.77
N VAL A 110 7.65 7.47 -0.55
CA VAL A 110 8.08 6.79 0.68
C VAL A 110 9.07 7.71 1.38
N VAL A 111 8.88 7.92 2.67
CA VAL A 111 9.77 8.76 3.48
C VAL A 111 10.54 7.86 4.45
N LEU A 112 11.86 7.89 4.34
CA LEU A 112 12.77 7.25 5.28
C LEU A 112 13.20 8.31 6.30
N THR A 113 12.98 8.05 7.59
CA THR A 113 13.42 8.93 8.68
C THR A 113 14.57 8.25 9.42
N MET A 114 15.71 8.92 9.47
CA MET A 114 16.92 8.39 10.09
C MET A 114 16.85 8.53 11.61
N ASN A 115 17.40 7.54 12.32
CA ASN A 115 17.59 7.57 13.77
C ASN A 115 19.05 7.89 14.12
N SER A 116 19.36 7.98 15.42
CA SER A 116 20.70 8.32 15.91
C SER A 116 21.77 7.28 15.56
N ALA A 117 21.40 6.06 15.20
CA ALA A 117 22.36 5.01 14.84
C ALA A 117 23.11 5.29 13.54
N ILE A 118 22.59 6.18 12.68
CA ILE A 118 23.29 6.58 11.44
C ILE A 118 24.40 7.59 11.70
N GLU A 119 24.38 8.30 12.81
CA GLU A 119 25.32 9.37 13.10
C GLU A 119 26.76 8.85 13.17
N GLY A 120 27.67 9.54 12.52
CA GLY A 120 29.08 9.18 12.43
C GLY A 120 29.41 8.00 11.51
N LYS A 121 28.40 7.41 10.86
CA LYS A 121 28.62 6.37 9.85
C LYS A 121 28.92 6.96 8.50
N THR A 122 29.78 6.27 7.74
CA THR A 122 30.07 6.57 6.33
C THR A 122 29.88 5.31 5.48
N ASN A 123 29.68 5.50 4.19
CA ASN A 123 29.51 4.41 3.22
C ASN A 123 28.36 3.45 3.57
N VAL A 124 27.31 3.98 4.18
CA VAL A 124 26.09 3.22 4.47
C VAL A 124 25.40 2.84 3.17
N LYS A 125 24.99 1.59 3.07
CA LYS A 125 24.20 1.05 1.97
C LYS A 125 22.89 0.49 2.49
N ILE A 126 21.81 0.73 1.78
CA ILE A 126 20.50 0.19 2.08
C ILE A 126 19.84 -0.40 0.86
N ASP A 127 18.99 -1.40 1.08
CA ASP A 127 18.01 -1.89 0.12
C ASP A 127 16.61 -1.56 0.62
N VAL A 128 15.78 -1.01 -0.26
CA VAL A 128 14.36 -0.75 0.03
C VAL A 128 13.53 -1.61 -0.89
N ASN A 129 12.74 -2.51 -0.31
CA ASN A 129 11.84 -3.40 -1.04
C ASN A 129 10.39 -3.00 -0.79
N LEU A 130 9.61 -2.82 -1.84
CA LEU A 130 8.22 -2.38 -1.76
C LEU A 130 7.33 -3.27 -2.60
N GLY A 131 6.15 -3.62 -2.05
CA GLY A 131 5.07 -4.29 -2.78
C GLY A 131 4.14 -3.25 -3.41
N MET A 132 4.06 -3.28 -4.72
CA MET A 132 3.29 -2.36 -5.52
C MET A 132 2.22 -3.09 -6.33
N LYS A 133 1.34 -2.36 -6.98
CA LYS A 133 0.45 -2.84 -8.04
C LYS A 133 0.42 -1.84 -9.17
N TYR A 134 0.09 -2.33 -10.37
CA TYR A 134 -0.07 -1.46 -11.54
C TYR A 134 -1.30 -0.57 -11.37
N ARG A 135 -1.14 0.73 -11.64
CA ARG A 135 -2.16 1.74 -11.37
C ARG A 135 -3.29 1.76 -12.39
N TYR A 136 -2.99 1.39 -13.64
CA TYR A 136 -3.90 1.55 -14.78
C TYR A 136 -4.50 0.23 -15.25
N ASP A 137 -5.39 0.28 -16.25
CA ASP A 137 -6.11 -0.87 -16.79
C ASP A 137 -5.57 -1.38 -18.13
N ASP A 138 -4.62 -0.67 -18.73
CA ASP A 138 -4.04 -1.05 -20.00
C ASP A 138 -3.25 -2.36 -19.92
N LEU A 139 -3.27 -3.11 -21.01
CA LEU A 139 -2.58 -4.38 -21.16
C LEU A 139 -1.33 -4.20 -22.03
N GLY A 140 -0.47 -5.23 -22.01
CA GLY A 140 0.76 -5.26 -22.79
C GLY A 140 1.96 -4.75 -22.02
N GLU A 141 3.04 -4.49 -22.74
CA GLU A 141 4.30 -4.05 -22.15
C GLU A 141 4.19 -2.61 -21.65
N GLN A 142 4.70 -2.41 -20.43
CA GLN A 142 4.73 -1.11 -19.76
C GLN A 142 6.11 -0.89 -19.16
N ASP A 143 6.63 0.31 -19.34
CA ASP A 143 7.89 0.73 -18.76
C ASP A 143 7.67 1.21 -17.32
N VAL A 144 8.38 0.62 -16.38
CA VAL A 144 8.48 1.10 -14.99
C VAL A 144 9.79 1.84 -14.84
N VAL A 145 9.71 3.14 -14.64
CA VAL A 145 10.87 4.04 -14.63
C VAL A 145 11.20 4.46 -13.22
N PHE A 146 12.48 4.32 -12.86
CA PHE A 146 13.04 4.69 -11.56
C PHE A 146 14.10 5.79 -11.77
N ASP A 147 14.04 6.84 -10.94
CA ASP A 147 15.08 7.84 -10.93
C ASP A 147 16.28 7.33 -10.12
N THR A 148 17.47 7.47 -10.69
CA THR A 148 18.75 7.08 -10.08
C THR A 148 19.76 8.22 -10.11
N GLN A 149 20.89 8.06 -9.42
CA GLN A 149 21.97 9.05 -9.42
C GLN A 149 22.59 9.28 -10.80
N ASP A 150 22.49 8.31 -11.71
CA ASP A 150 23.05 8.37 -13.07
C ASP A 150 21.96 8.66 -14.13
N GLY A 151 20.74 8.98 -13.72
CA GLY A 151 19.62 9.27 -14.60
C GLY A 151 18.41 8.41 -14.27
N GLN A 152 18.17 7.36 -15.05
CA GLN A 152 17.00 6.48 -14.88
C GLN A 152 17.36 5.02 -15.15
N ASP A 153 16.76 4.12 -14.37
CA ASP A 153 16.67 2.71 -14.66
C ASP A 153 15.23 2.38 -15.11
N THR A 154 15.08 1.49 -16.06
CA THR A 154 13.77 1.06 -16.56
C THR A 154 13.65 -0.46 -16.48
N SER A 155 12.53 -0.92 -15.93
CA SER A 155 12.10 -2.32 -16.00
C SER A 155 10.85 -2.42 -16.86
N VAL A 156 10.82 -3.36 -17.79
CA VAL A 156 9.64 -3.64 -18.62
C VAL A 156 8.82 -4.70 -17.93
N ILE A 157 7.54 -4.42 -17.69
CA ILE A 157 6.55 -5.37 -17.22
C ILE A 157 5.53 -5.64 -18.32
N ASN A 158 4.88 -6.80 -18.29
CA ASN A 158 3.85 -7.16 -19.23
C ASN A 158 2.52 -7.39 -18.48
N MET A 159 1.56 -6.48 -18.69
CA MET A 159 0.24 -6.59 -18.10
C MET A 159 -0.63 -7.51 -18.95
N VAL A 160 -1.00 -8.67 -18.40
CA VAL A 160 -1.77 -9.71 -19.11
C VAL A 160 -3.20 -9.74 -18.61
N ALA A 161 -4.12 -10.13 -19.51
CA ALA A 161 -5.52 -10.28 -19.16
C ALA A 161 -5.74 -11.40 -18.13
N ASN A 162 -6.65 -11.17 -17.19
CA ASN A 162 -7.10 -12.22 -16.29
C ASN A 162 -8.22 -13.01 -16.99
N GLU A 163 -7.91 -14.19 -17.49
CA GLU A 163 -8.85 -15.07 -18.21
C GLU A 163 -9.67 -15.98 -17.28
N ALA A 164 -9.50 -15.89 -15.98
CA ALA A 164 -10.32 -16.64 -15.03
C ALA A 164 -11.80 -16.27 -15.19
N ASN A 165 -12.68 -17.28 -15.19
CA ASN A 165 -14.13 -17.02 -15.34
C ASN A 165 -14.81 -16.63 -14.02
N MET A 166 -14.14 -16.80 -12.89
CA MET A 166 -14.59 -16.38 -11.57
C MET A 166 -13.44 -15.79 -10.76
N SER A 167 -13.75 -14.79 -9.94
CA SER A 167 -12.80 -14.25 -8.97
C SER A 167 -13.50 -13.85 -7.68
N LYS A 168 -12.75 -13.79 -6.58
CA LYS A 168 -13.24 -13.42 -5.25
C LYS A 168 -12.29 -12.43 -4.61
N LYS A 169 -12.85 -11.38 -4.01
CA LYS A 169 -12.10 -10.36 -3.27
C LYS A 169 -12.78 -10.08 -1.93
N GLY A 170 -11.99 -10.01 -0.86
CA GLY A 170 -12.44 -9.56 0.45
C GLY A 170 -11.90 -8.18 0.78
N THR A 171 -12.73 -7.36 1.41
CA THR A 171 -12.34 -6.06 1.96
C THR A 171 -12.72 -6.01 3.44
N ILE A 172 -11.73 -5.83 4.30
CA ILE A 172 -11.91 -5.81 5.76
C ILE A 172 -12.39 -4.44 6.20
N ASP A 173 -13.48 -4.43 6.97
CA ASP A 173 -13.94 -3.28 7.75
C ASP A 173 -13.58 -3.52 9.22
N LYS A 174 -12.51 -2.87 9.66
CA LYS A 174 -12.00 -3.03 11.03
C LYS A 174 -12.91 -2.41 12.08
N GLU A 175 -13.66 -1.37 11.73
CA GLU A 175 -14.55 -0.67 12.67
C GLU A 175 -15.75 -1.55 13.02
N ASN A 176 -16.31 -2.24 12.05
CA ASN A 176 -17.48 -3.10 12.22
C ASN A 176 -17.11 -4.59 12.43
N GLY A 177 -15.84 -4.95 12.33
CA GLY A 177 -15.37 -6.33 12.48
C GLY A 177 -15.95 -7.26 11.40
N THR A 178 -16.12 -6.76 10.19
CA THR A 178 -16.69 -7.49 9.06
C THR A 178 -15.78 -7.55 7.86
N ILE A 179 -16.03 -8.50 6.98
CA ILE A 179 -15.40 -8.57 5.66
C ILE A 179 -16.51 -8.51 4.62
N LYS A 180 -16.40 -7.56 3.70
CA LYS A 180 -17.21 -7.56 2.49
C LYS A 180 -16.52 -8.42 1.45
N TRP A 181 -17.22 -9.47 1.01
CA TRP A 181 -16.78 -10.34 -0.08
C TRP A 181 -17.50 -9.97 -1.37
N THR A 182 -16.76 -9.93 -2.46
CA THR A 182 -17.32 -9.75 -3.80
C THR A 182 -16.84 -10.87 -4.69
N LEU A 183 -17.79 -11.61 -5.26
CA LEU A 183 -17.50 -12.58 -6.31
C LEU A 183 -17.86 -11.99 -7.65
N LEU A 184 -16.96 -12.11 -8.60
CA LEU A 184 -17.24 -11.89 -10.03
C LEU A 184 -17.45 -13.25 -10.67
N VAL A 185 -18.59 -13.45 -11.29
CA VAL A 185 -19.01 -14.71 -11.89
C VAL A 185 -19.29 -14.48 -13.35
N ASP A 186 -19.00 -15.46 -14.19
CA ASP A 186 -19.09 -15.36 -15.63
C ASP A 186 -18.31 -14.12 -16.17
N ARG A 187 -17.07 -14.00 -15.75
CA ARG A 187 -16.19 -12.87 -16.13
C ARG A 187 -15.97 -12.80 -17.65
N ARG A 188 -16.03 -13.94 -18.33
CA ARG A 188 -15.83 -14.06 -19.77
C ARG A 188 -17.13 -13.89 -20.56
N GLU A 189 -18.27 -13.67 -19.89
CA GLU A 189 -19.57 -13.46 -20.47
C GLU A 189 -19.99 -14.56 -21.46
N ILE A 190 -19.73 -15.81 -21.08
CA ILE A 190 -20.13 -16.99 -21.84
C ILE A 190 -21.51 -17.46 -21.37
N THR A 191 -22.25 -18.12 -22.27
CA THR A 191 -23.57 -18.66 -21.94
C THR A 191 -23.46 -19.84 -21.01
N MET A 192 -23.99 -19.72 -19.78
CA MET A 192 -23.96 -20.75 -18.74
C MET A 192 -25.38 -21.14 -18.32
N LYS A 193 -25.72 -22.40 -18.56
CA LYS A 193 -26.99 -22.98 -18.11
C LYS A 193 -26.82 -23.66 -16.76
N ASN A 194 -27.84 -23.57 -15.92
CA ASN A 194 -27.86 -24.21 -14.59
C ASN A 194 -26.65 -23.81 -13.74
N LEU A 195 -26.25 -22.54 -13.81
CA LEU A 195 -25.11 -22.04 -13.04
C LEU A 195 -25.39 -22.14 -11.54
N SER A 196 -24.49 -22.82 -10.84
CA SER A 196 -24.48 -22.93 -9.39
C SER A 196 -23.11 -22.53 -8.85
N ILE A 197 -23.13 -21.87 -7.70
CA ILE A 197 -21.94 -21.40 -7.01
C ILE A 197 -22.02 -21.87 -5.57
N ALA A 198 -20.97 -22.53 -5.10
CA ALA A 198 -20.76 -22.86 -3.70
C ALA A 198 -19.60 -22.03 -3.16
N ASP A 199 -19.81 -21.41 -2.02
CA ASP A 199 -18.73 -20.68 -1.33
C ASP A 199 -18.63 -21.15 0.13
N THR A 200 -17.40 -21.47 0.52
CA THR A 200 -17.06 -21.82 1.91
C THR A 200 -16.26 -20.68 2.51
N ILE A 201 -16.72 -20.13 3.60
CA ILE A 201 -16.00 -19.10 4.35
C ILE A 201 -14.84 -19.71 5.11
N GLY A 202 -13.76 -18.91 5.28
CA GLY A 202 -12.57 -19.34 6.02
C GLY A 202 -12.80 -19.40 7.54
N ASP A 203 -11.81 -19.92 8.25
CA ASP A 203 -11.79 -19.94 9.70
C ASP A 203 -11.90 -18.54 10.31
N HIS A 204 -12.36 -18.45 11.53
CA HIS A 204 -12.54 -17.19 12.26
C HIS A 204 -13.52 -16.22 11.57
N GLN A 205 -14.51 -16.75 10.89
CA GLN A 205 -15.57 -15.99 10.24
C GLN A 205 -16.94 -16.64 10.48
N GLN A 206 -17.96 -15.82 10.51
CA GLN A 206 -19.35 -16.26 10.55
C GLN A 206 -20.12 -15.64 9.39
N MET A 207 -20.89 -16.45 8.68
CA MET A 207 -21.72 -15.99 7.56
C MET A 207 -22.81 -15.04 8.04
N ILE A 208 -22.93 -13.89 7.36
CA ILE A 208 -24.06 -12.97 7.51
C ILE A 208 -24.99 -13.18 6.32
N LYS A 209 -26.24 -13.56 6.58
CA LYS A 209 -27.25 -13.72 5.53
C LYS A 209 -27.57 -12.39 4.87
N GLY A 210 -27.96 -12.42 3.61
CA GLY A 210 -28.34 -11.24 2.86
C GLY A 210 -27.43 -11.02 1.66
N ILE A 211 -27.21 -12.07 0.87
CA ILE A 211 -26.47 -11.99 -0.38
C ILE A 211 -27.17 -11.06 -1.34
N GLU A 212 -26.42 -10.19 -1.98
CA GLU A 212 -26.91 -9.31 -3.05
C GLU A 212 -26.26 -9.70 -4.37
N VAL A 213 -27.09 -9.87 -5.39
CA VAL A 213 -26.67 -10.29 -6.73
C VAL A 213 -27.02 -9.21 -7.75
N TYR A 214 -26.03 -8.80 -8.54
CA TYR A 214 -26.16 -7.77 -9.55
C TYR A 214 -25.77 -8.30 -10.93
N ASN A 215 -26.46 -7.83 -11.95
CA ASN A 215 -25.87 -7.84 -13.29
C ASN A 215 -24.68 -6.88 -13.32
N GLY A 216 -23.58 -7.33 -13.89
CA GLY A 216 -22.36 -6.53 -14.02
C GLY A 216 -22.10 -6.12 -15.46
N GLU A 217 -21.23 -5.16 -15.62
CA GLU A 217 -20.74 -4.69 -16.91
C GLU A 217 -19.26 -4.32 -16.79
N TRP A 218 -18.45 -4.79 -17.72
CA TRP A 218 -17.07 -4.35 -17.84
C TRP A 218 -17.01 -2.95 -18.42
N SER A 219 -16.39 -2.01 -17.71
CA SER A 219 -16.11 -0.66 -18.21
C SER A 219 -14.70 -0.53 -18.81
N SER A 220 -13.81 -1.44 -18.48
CA SER A 220 -12.48 -1.64 -19.07
C SER A 220 -12.05 -3.08 -18.87
N ALA A 221 -10.81 -3.45 -19.26
CA ALA A 221 -10.29 -4.81 -19.10
C ALA A 221 -10.33 -5.32 -17.65
N ASN A 222 -10.23 -4.42 -16.66
CA ASN A 222 -10.11 -4.79 -15.26
C ASN A 222 -11.06 -4.00 -14.32
N THR A 223 -11.91 -3.16 -14.88
CA THR A 223 -12.86 -2.33 -14.11
C THR A 223 -14.29 -2.67 -14.49
N TYR A 224 -15.12 -2.92 -13.51
CA TYR A 224 -16.52 -3.28 -13.70
C TYR A 224 -17.45 -2.35 -12.93
N LYS A 225 -18.73 -2.37 -13.33
CA LYS A 225 -19.81 -1.67 -12.66
C LYS A 225 -20.90 -2.67 -12.28
N ARG A 226 -21.53 -2.45 -11.12
CA ARG A 226 -22.81 -3.08 -10.78
C ARG A 226 -23.89 -2.32 -11.52
N ARG A 227 -24.71 -3.05 -12.25
CA ARG A 227 -25.89 -2.51 -12.91
C ARG A 227 -27.12 -2.73 -12.05
N ASP A 228 -28.11 -3.43 -12.57
CA ASP A 228 -29.34 -3.73 -11.86
C ASP A 228 -29.16 -4.88 -10.88
N LYS A 229 -29.73 -4.70 -9.70
CA LYS A 229 -29.82 -5.76 -8.69
C LYS A 229 -30.86 -6.77 -9.14
N LEU A 230 -30.51 -8.05 -9.12
CA LEU A 230 -31.44 -9.12 -9.38
C LEU A 230 -32.44 -9.26 -8.23
N SER A 231 -33.71 -9.58 -8.57
CA SER A 231 -34.70 -9.90 -7.57
C SER A 231 -34.43 -11.29 -6.97
N ASP A 232 -34.94 -11.52 -5.75
CA ASP A 232 -34.70 -12.76 -4.99
C ASP A 232 -35.26 -14.01 -5.68
N ASP A 233 -36.19 -13.86 -6.62
CA ASP A 233 -36.77 -14.95 -7.41
C ASP A 233 -35.95 -15.32 -8.66
N ALA A 234 -34.87 -14.60 -8.95
CA ALA A 234 -33.94 -14.94 -10.03
C ALA A 234 -32.97 -16.07 -9.67
N TYR A 235 -32.84 -16.39 -8.39
CA TYR A 235 -31.90 -17.38 -7.88
C TYR A 235 -32.42 -18.01 -6.57
N GLN A 236 -31.79 -19.12 -6.17
CA GLN A 236 -32.04 -19.80 -4.89
C GLN A 236 -30.74 -19.82 -4.09
N VAL A 237 -30.81 -19.46 -2.81
CA VAL A 237 -29.68 -19.50 -1.88
C VAL A 237 -30.00 -20.44 -0.72
N ASN A 238 -29.09 -21.38 -0.45
CA ASN A 238 -29.08 -22.19 0.75
C ASN A 238 -27.87 -21.81 1.60
N TYR A 239 -28.11 -21.27 2.78
CA TYR A 239 -27.09 -20.93 3.75
C TYR A 239 -26.73 -22.11 4.63
N SER A 240 -25.45 -22.26 4.94
CA SER A 240 -24.94 -23.11 6.02
C SER A 240 -24.14 -22.26 7.01
N ASP A 241 -23.67 -22.86 8.12
CA ASP A 241 -22.87 -22.13 9.12
C ASP A 241 -21.54 -21.60 8.55
N ASN A 242 -21.02 -22.25 7.52
CA ASN A 242 -19.72 -21.96 6.94
C ASN A 242 -19.76 -21.62 5.45
N GLY A 243 -20.90 -21.16 4.93
CA GLY A 243 -20.98 -20.73 3.54
C GLY A 243 -22.39 -20.70 2.97
N PHE A 244 -22.48 -20.81 1.66
CA PHE A 244 -23.74 -20.85 0.94
C PHE A 244 -23.61 -21.59 -0.40
N ASP A 245 -24.75 -22.07 -0.88
CA ASP A 245 -24.94 -22.55 -2.25
C ASP A 245 -25.96 -21.63 -2.94
N LEU A 246 -25.61 -21.11 -4.10
CA LEU A 246 -26.47 -20.25 -4.92
C LEU A 246 -26.68 -20.90 -6.28
N LYS A 247 -27.94 -21.01 -6.71
CA LYS A 247 -28.29 -21.52 -8.04
C LYS A 247 -29.13 -20.50 -8.78
N PHE A 248 -28.73 -20.15 -10.00
CA PHE A 248 -29.50 -19.28 -10.88
C PHE A 248 -30.66 -20.07 -11.52
N ASN A 249 -31.84 -19.45 -11.60
CA ASN A 249 -33.01 -20.04 -12.22
C ASN A 249 -32.95 -20.00 -13.74
N ASP A 250 -32.34 -18.97 -14.29
CA ASP A 250 -32.21 -18.74 -15.72
C ASP A 250 -30.76 -18.86 -16.20
N THR A 251 -30.59 -18.94 -17.52
CA THR A 251 -29.27 -18.90 -18.17
C THR A 251 -28.59 -17.57 -17.89
N VAL A 252 -27.31 -17.63 -17.50
CA VAL A 252 -26.45 -16.47 -17.31
C VAL A 252 -25.54 -16.33 -18.52
N SER A 253 -25.46 -15.13 -19.10
CA SER A 253 -24.59 -14.85 -20.26
C SER A 253 -23.90 -13.48 -20.18
N ASN A 254 -23.86 -12.90 -18.98
CA ASN A 254 -23.17 -11.64 -18.66
C ASN A 254 -22.43 -11.75 -17.34
N LEU A 255 -21.51 -10.82 -17.10
CA LEU A 255 -20.86 -10.66 -15.82
C LEU A 255 -21.91 -10.54 -14.71
N VAL A 256 -21.73 -11.30 -13.63
CA VAL A 256 -22.56 -11.22 -12.42
C VAL A 256 -21.67 -10.86 -11.25
N VAL A 257 -22.15 -9.97 -10.40
CA VAL A 257 -21.46 -9.52 -9.19
C VAL A 257 -22.27 -9.97 -7.97
N ILE A 258 -21.64 -10.73 -7.08
CA ILE A 258 -22.28 -11.20 -5.84
C ILE A 258 -21.54 -10.57 -4.67
N ASP A 259 -22.27 -9.81 -3.85
CA ASP A 259 -21.77 -9.23 -2.61
C ASP A 259 -22.37 -9.96 -1.40
N TYR A 260 -21.52 -10.29 -0.43
CA TYR A 260 -21.95 -10.79 0.86
C TYR A 260 -20.96 -10.40 1.96
N TYR A 261 -21.37 -10.57 3.21
CA TYR A 261 -20.59 -10.18 4.37
C TYR A 261 -20.36 -11.37 5.29
N THR A 262 -19.19 -11.37 5.92
CA THR A 262 -18.89 -12.23 7.06
C THR A 262 -18.49 -11.38 8.26
N LYS A 263 -18.82 -11.89 9.47
CA LYS A 263 -18.34 -11.31 10.73
C LYS A 263 -17.04 -12.01 11.11
N ILE A 264 -16.04 -11.22 11.52
CA ILE A 264 -14.81 -11.76 12.07
C ILE A 264 -15.09 -12.24 13.49
N THR A 265 -14.69 -13.48 13.79
CA THR A 265 -14.79 -14.11 15.11
C THR A 265 -13.41 -14.37 15.68
N ASP A 266 -13.33 -14.48 17.01
CA ASP A 266 -12.09 -14.76 17.73
C ASP A 266 -11.60 -16.20 17.52
#